data_b6fb30051109daf89983ed5cb64303ec
#
_entry.id   b6fb30051109daf89983ed5cb64303ec
#
_cell.length_a   1.000
_cell.length_b   1.000
_cell.length_c   1.000
_cell.angle_alpha   90.00
_cell.angle_beta   90.00
_cell.angle_gamma   90.00
#
_symmetry.space_group_name_H-M   'P 1'
#
loop_
_entity.id
_entity.type
_entity.pdbx_description
1 polymer ?
#
loop_
_entity_poly.entity_id
_entity_poly.type
_entity_poly.pdbx_seq_one_letter_code
_entity_poly.pdbx_strand_id
1 'polypeptide(L)'
;MLVVIACVCAALSALLGLAPYLVGGAIALGICVFIICFVSTEASLYVLIFSMLLSPEFGMGALAGPSSTTGGRGVTIRTEDMLLVIMCFAWLTRMAVHKELGLVRQTPLNQPIAWYTLACVLATGMGLIFGHVEGMTGIFFVLKYIEYFVIFFLVSNNIHSRDQIRRFTIAMLVTTFIVSIVAMVQIPMGGRVSAPFEGDQGEPNTLGGYLLFTGAVAGGLLLSLKERRVRGLLRGLLMLSIVPFLATLSRGSYLGLPIVYISLIVLKRGNRFPMIATLIVLIALGTAAMPQTVKDRILYTF
;
A
#
# COMPACT_ATOMS: atom_id res chain seq x y z
N MET A 1 13.70 36.81 3.13
CA MET A 1 12.60 35.83 3.02
C MET A 1 11.59 36.22 1.93
N LEU A 2 10.95 37.41 1.96
CA LEU A 2 9.98 37.83 0.95
C LEU A 2 10.54 37.83 -0.50
N VAL A 3 11.76 38.33 -0.70
CA VAL A 3 12.41 38.34 -2.02
C VAL A 3 12.62 36.95 -2.58
N VAL A 4 13.06 35.99 -1.73
CA VAL A 4 13.25 34.59 -2.12
C VAL A 4 11.91 33.96 -2.51
N ILE A 5 10.85 34.20 -1.73
CA ILE A 5 9.50 33.74 -2.04
C ILE A 5 9.01 34.33 -3.37
N ALA A 6 9.20 35.61 -3.58
CA ALA A 6 8.82 36.30 -4.84
C ALA A 6 9.59 35.74 -6.05
N CYS A 7 10.90 35.49 -5.92
CA CYS A 7 11.71 34.88 -6.98
C CYS A 7 11.28 33.46 -7.29
N VAL A 8 10.98 32.66 -6.26
CA VAL A 8 10.48 31.29 -6.44
C VAL A 8 9.10 31.30 -7.11
N CYS A 9 8.19 32.17 -6.69
CA CYS A 9 6.87 32.31 -7.33
C CYS A 9 6.98 32.79 -8.79
N ALA A 10 7.87 33.74 -9.08
CA ALA A 10 8.09 34.20 -10.45
C ALA A 10 8.71 33.08 -11.35
N ALA A 11 9.69 32.35 -10.85
CA ALA A 11 10.28 31.22 -11.56
C ALA A 11 9.26 30.11 -11.82
N LEU A 12 8.42 29.79 -10.84
CA LEU A 12 7.35 28.81 -10.97
C LEU A 12 6.29 29.26 -11.98
N SER A 13 5.89 30.54 -11.95
CA SER A 13 4.94 31.10 -12.92
C SER A 13 5.48 31.04 -14.35
N ALA A 14 6.76 31.32 -14.54
CA ALA A 14 7.42 31.23 -15.85
C ALA A 14 7.49 29.76 -16.33
N LEU A 15 7.83 28.82 -15.46
CA LEU A 15 7.87 27.38 -15.75
C LEU A 15 6.48 26.84 -16.13
N LEU A 16 5.44 27.25 -15.39
CA LEU A 16 4.06 26.85 -15.65
C LEU A 16 3.51 27.44 -16.97
N GLY A 17 3.95 28.66 -17.34
CA GLY A 17 3.55 29.29 -18.59
C GLY A 17 4.23 28.72 -19.84
N LEU A 18 5.41 28.08 -19.69
CA LEU A 18 6.17 27.47 -20.79
C LEU A 18 5.85 25.98 -20.96
N ALA A 19 5.30 25.33 -19.94
CA ALA A 19 5.01 23.91 -19.96
C ALA A 19 3.67 23.59 -20.64
N PRO A 20 3.54 22.46 -21.36
CA PRO A 20 2.24 21.96 -21.79
C PRO A 20 1.27 21.92 -20.59
N TYR A 21 0.00 22.22 -20.82
CA TYR A 21 -1.01 22.37 -19.74
C TYR A 21 -1.07 21.17 -18.78
N LEU A 22 -0.85 19.95 -19.27
CA LEU A 22 -0.80 18.75 -18.43
C LEU A 22 0.41 18.74 -17.49
N VAL A 23 1.59 19.12 -18.00
CA VAL A 23 2.82 19.19 -17.19
C VAL A 23 2.72 20.31 -16.17
N GLY A 24 2.18 21.48 -16.59
CA GLY A 24 1.92 22.61 -15.69
C GLY A 24 0.96 22.24 -14.56
N GLY A 25 -0.11 21.51 -14.87
CA GLY A 25 -1.04 20.97 -13.88
C GLY A 25 -0.41 19.99 -12.91
N ALA A 26 0.41 19.08 -13.39
CA ALA A 26 1.14 18.10 -12.55
C ALA A 26 2.13 18.79 -11.59
N ILE A 27 2.88 19.79 -12.08
CA ILE A 27 3.80 20.60 -11.25
C ILE A 27 3.01 21.35 -10.17
N ALA A 28 1.91 22.02 -10.54
CA ALA A 28 1.08 22.76 -9.59
C ALA A 28 0.51 21.84 -8.51
N LEU A 29 0.02 20.66 -8.89
CA LEU A 29 -0.46 19.64 -7.95
C LEU A 29 0.65 19.17 -7.02
N GLY A 30 1.85 18.88 -7.55
CA GLY A 30 3.02 18.49 -6.77
C GLY A 30 3.42 19.55 -5.73
N ILE A 31 3.38 20.83 -6.11
CA ILE A 31 3.65 21.95 -5.19
C ILE A 31 2.56 22.04 -4.11
N CYS A 32 1.28 21.91 -4.46
CA CYS A 32 0.19 21.90 -3.48
C CYS A 32 0.35 20.76 -2.48
N VAL A 33 0.65 19.56 -2.95
CA VAL A 33 0.91 18.40 -2.10
C VAL A 33 2.12 18.66 -1.20
N PHE A 34 3.22 19.20 -1.75
CA PHE A 34 4.41 19.57 -0.95
C PHE A 34 4.06 20.54 0.17
N ILE A 35 3.31 21.60 -0.14
CA ILE A 35 2.90 22.60 0.86
C ILE A 35 2.04 21.93 1.95
N ILE A 36 1.06 21.13 1.57
CA ILE A 36 0.21 20.39 2.52
C ILE A 36 1.06 19.48 3.41
N CYS A 37 1.99 18.73 2.82
CA CYS A 37 2.87 17.83 3.54
C CYS A 37 3.85 18.56 4.47
N PHE A 38 4.34 19.73 4.05
CA PHE A 38 5.23 20.57 4.85
C PHE A 38 4.51 21.19 6.05
N VAL A 39 3.28 21.67 5.85
CA VAL A 39 2.48 22.30 6.91
C VAL A 39 1.96 21.27 7.90
N SER A 40 1.50 20.11 7.41
CA SER A 40 0.89 19.09 8.25
C SER A 40 1.31 17.67 7.83
N THR A 41 2.16 17.05 8.64
CA THR A 41 2.55 15.65 8.43
C THR A 41 1.37 14.69 8.62
N GLU A 42 0.38 15.06 9.45
CA GLU A 42 -0.83 14.27 9.60
C GLU A 42 -1.64 14.23 8.30
N ALA A 43 -1.78 15.37 7.61
CA ALA A 43 -2.42 15.43 6.29
C ALA A 43 -1.67 14.59 5.25
N SER A 44 -0.33 14.59 5.29
CA SER A 44 0.49 13.74 4.44
C SER A 44 0.15 12.26 4.57
N LEU A 45 0.01 11.77 5.81
CA LEU A 45 -0.32 10.38 6.06
C LEU A 45 -1.72 10.00 5.55
N TYR A 46 -2.70 10.91 5.62
CA TYR A 46 -4.00 10.68 4.98
C TYR A 46 -3.88 10.57 3.46
N VAL A 47 -3.15 11.50 2.84
CA VAL A 47 -2.89 11.46 1.38
C VAL A 47 -2.24 10.11 1.01
N LEU A 48 -1.27 9.65 1.78
CA LEU A 48 -0.61 8.37 1.55
C LEU A 48 -1.60 7.20 1.66
N ILE A 49 -2.42 7.14 2.74
CA ILE A 49 -3.39 6.04 2.95
C ILE A 49 -4.38 5.96 1.77
N PHE A 50 -4.87 7.09 1.29
CA PHE A 50 -5.80 7.11 0.16
C PHE A 50 -5.11 6.83 -1.18
N SER A 51 -3.85 7.26 -1.36
CA SER A 51 -3.12 7.04 -2.62
C SER A 51 -2.71 5.60 -2.83
N MET A 52 -2.45 4.81 -1.78
CA MET A 52 -1.93 3.44 -1.88
C MET A 52 -2.69 2.53 -2.86
N LEU A 53 -4.02 2.65 -2.95
CA LEU A 53 -4.86 1.85 -3.85
C LEU A 53 -5.75 2.68 -4.78
N LEU A 54 -5.79 4.00 -4.59
CA LEU A 54 -6.62 4.91 -5.38
C LEU A 54 -5.78 5.76 -6.34
N SER A 55 -4.46 5.50 -6.45
CA SER A 55 -3.59 6.25 -7.33
C SER A 55 -3.43 5.55 -8.68
N PRO A 56 -3.49 6.31 -9.81
CA PRO A 56 -3.27 5.75 -11.13
C PRO A 56 -1.81 5.34 -11.33
N GLU A 57 -1.60 4.27 -12.11
CA GLU A 57 -0.29 3.87 -12.60
C GLU A 57 0.07 4.64 -13.86
N PHE A 58 1.26 5.20 -13.90
CA PHE A 58 1.84 5.71 -15.13
C PHE A 58 2.85 4.69 -15.65
N GLY A 59 2.48 3.96 -16.68
CA GLY A 59 3.38 3.07 -17.39
C GLY A 59 4.46 3.90 -18.10
N MET A 60 5.65 3.99 -17.54
CA MET A 60 6.81 4.50 -18.25
C MET A 60 7.37 3.41 -19.17
N GLY A 61 6.59 3.03 -20.18
CA GLY A 61 6.99 2.03 -21.17
C GLY A 61 8.27 2.35 -21.96
N ALA A 62 8.84 3.54 -21.78
CA ALA A 62 10.05 3.99 -22.46
C ALA A 62 11.34 3.78 -21.64
N LEU A 63 11.26 3.50 -20.35
CA LEU A 63 12.44 3.18 -19.52
C LEU A 63 12.64 1.66 -19.31
N ALA A 64 11.63 0.87 -19.64
CA ALA A 64 11.80 -0.56 -19.78
C ALA A 64 12.43 -0.79 -21.17
N GLY A 65 13.69 -1.21 -21.21
CA GLY A 65 14.32 -1.72 -22.43
C GLY A 65 13.42 -2.76 -23.09
N PRO A 66 13.65 -3.12 -24.39
CA PRO A 66 12.81 -4.06 -25.10
C PRO A 66 12.65 -5.30 -24.22
N SER A 67 11.41 -5.57 -23.83
CA SER A 67 11.05 -6.66 -22.91
C SER A 67 11.78 -7.92 -23.34
N SER A 68 12.74 -8.33 -22.52
CA SER A 68 13.33 -9.65 -22.64
C SER A 68 12.17 -10.65 -22.68
N THR A 69 12.27 -11.62 -23.55
CA THR A 69 11.35 -12.72 -23.86
C THR A 69 10.84 -13.56 -22.68
N THR A 70 11.13 -13.15 -21.49
CA THR A 70 10.65 -13.75 -20.24
C THR A 70 9.66 -12.77 -19.62
N GLY A 71 8.36 -13.00 -19.75
CA GLY A 71 7.20 -12.21 -19.36
C GLY A 71 7.25 -11.49 -18.00
N GLY A 72 8.34 -10.81 -17.69
CA GLY A 72 8.52 -9.95 -16.53
C GLY A 72 7.89 -8.57 -16.77
N ARG A 73 7.06 -8.11 -15.86
CA ARG A 73 6.55 -6.73 -15.82
C ARG A 73 7.73 -5.76 -15.76
N GLY A 74 7.75 -4.80 -16.65
CA GLY A 74 8.66 -3.65 -16.56
C GLY A 74 8.43 -2.86 -15.27
N VAL A 75 9.37 -2.03 -14.89
CA VAL A 75 9.24 -1.14 -13.73
C VAL A 75 8.11 -0.15 -13.99
N THR A 76 7.07 -0.20 -13.18
CA THR A 76 5.97 0.78 -13.19
C THR A 76 6.18 1.79 -12.06
N ILE A 77 6.15 3.07 -12.38
CA ILE A 77 6.15 4.15 -11.40
C ILE A 77 4.69 4.53 -11.14
N ARG A 78 4.30 4.49 -9.88
CA ARG A 78 2.97 4.87 -9.44
C ARG A 78 2.97 6.31 -8.94
N THR A 79 1.80 6.95 -8.98
CA THR A 79 1.63 8.29 -8.39
C THR A 79 2.03 8.31 -6.91
N GLU A 80 1.80 7.22 -6.20
CA GLU A 80 2.18 7.07 -4.79
C GLU A 80 3.69 7.15 -4.56
N ASP A 81 4.51 6.65 -5.50
CA ASP A 81 5.96 6.76 -5.42
C ASP A 81 6.41 8.22 -5.48
N MET A 82 5.82 8.99 -6.40
CA MET A 82 6.07 10.43 -6.50
C MET A 82 5.60 11.19 -5.27
N LEU A 83 4.41 10.84 -4.76
CA LEU A 83 3.87 11.43 -3.53
C LEU A 83 4.79 11.15 -2.35
N LEU A 84 5.29 9.92 -2.22
CA LEU A 84 6.19 9.55 -1.13
C LEU A 84 7.51 10.30 -1.20
N VAL A 85 8.09 10.48 -2.38
CA VAL A 85 9.30 11.31 -2.56
C VAL A 85 9.03 12.75 -2.10
N ILE A 86 7.91 13.34 -2.52
CA ILE A 86 7.51 14.69 -2.11
C ILE A 86 7.32 14.77 -0.59
N MET A 87 6.65 13.79 -0.01
CA MET A 87 6.40 13.73 1.44
C MET A 87 7.70 13.54 2.23
N CYS A 88 8.59 12.68 1.77
CA CYS A 88 9.90 12.46 2.37
C CYS A 88 10.71 13.76 2.35
N PHE A 89 10.76 14.45 1.22
CA PHE A 89 11.45 15.72 1.08
C PHE A 89 10.85 16.82 1.95
N ALA A 90 9.51 16.93 1.99
CA ALA A 90 8.80 17.86 2.86
C ALA A 90 9.10 17.59 4.35
N TRP A 91 9.10 16.33 4.76
CA TRP A 91 9.43 15.91 6.12
C TRP A 91 10.88 16.23 6.48
N LEU A 92 11.85 15.91 5.63
CA LEU A 92 13.27 16.25 5.83
C LEU A 92 13.48 17.76 5.91
N THR A 93 12.85 18.54 5.02
CA THR A 93 12.93 20.00 5.02
C THR A 93 12.34 20.59 6.31
N ARG A 94 11.21 20.07 6.77
CA ARG A 94 10.60 20.47 8.03
C ARG A 94 11.53 20.22 9.22
N MET A 95 12.15 19.03 9.27
CA MET A 95 13.11 18.70 10.33
C MET A 95 14.33 19.61 10.31
N ALA A 96 14.84 19.93 9.12
CA ALA A 96 15.96 20.87 8.96
C ALA A 96 15.60 22.29 9.45
N VAL A 97 14.40 22.78 9.10
CA VAL A 97 13.92 24.13 9.49
C VAL A 97 13.67 24.23 10.99
N HIS A 98 13.06 23.21 11.60
CA HIS A 98 12.73 23.22 13.03
C HIS A 98 13.85 22.71 13.94
N LYS A 99 15.01 22.33 13.34
CA LYS A 99 16.16 21.74 14.06
C LYS A 99 15.79 20.55 14.94
N GLU A 100 14.74 19.83 14.59
CA GLU A 100 14.34 18.61 15.25
C GLU A 100 15.23 17.47 14.76
N LEU A 101 16.40 17.31 15.38
CA LEU A 101 17.46 16.37 15.00
C LEU A 101 17.14 14.90 15.32
N GLY A 102 15.88 14.51 15.33
CA GLY A 102 15.46 13.12 15.54
C GLY A 102 15.10 12.41 14.25
N LEU A 103 16.03 12.33 13.27
CA LEU A 103 15.78 11.76 11.93
C LEU A 103 15.16 10.37 11.97
N VAL A 104 15.56 9.54 12.91
CA VAL A 104 15.10 8.17 13.01
C VAL A 104 14.84 7.82 14.46
N ARG A 105 13.57 7.65 14.81
CA ARG A 105 13.20 7.15 16.12
C ARG A 105 13.86 5.79 16.35
N GLN A 106 14.52 5.61 17.48
CA GLN A 106 15.08 4.31 17.84
C GLN A 106 13.95 3.31 18.09
N THR A 107 13.87 2.31 17.23
CA THR A 107 12.91 1.21 17.31
C THR A 107 13.65 -0.12 17.26
N PRO A 108 13.09 -1.21 17.81
CA PRO A 108 13.70 -2.53 17.70
C PRO A 108 13.89 -3.00 16.26
N LEU A 109 13.19 -2.38 15.29
CA LEU A 109 13.26 -2.73 13.87
C LEU A 109 14.39 -2.03 13.12
N ASN A 110 15.03 -1.00 13.67
CA ASN A 110 16.07 -0.24 12.97
C ASN A 110 17.22 -1.14 12.50
N GLN A 111 17.69 -2.01 13.36
CA GLN A 111 18.77 -2.93 13.04
C GLN A 111 18.37 -3.99 12.01
N PRO A 112 17.24 -4.71 12.14
CA PRO A 112 16.75 -5.59 11.07
C PRO A 112 16.55 -4.91 9.73
N ILE A 113 16.00 -3.69 9.70
CA ILE A 113 15.81 -2.90 8.48
C ILE A 113 17.17 -2.59 7.83
N ALA A 114 18.16 -2.17 8.61
CA ALA A 114 19.50 -1.87 8.10
C ALA A 114 20.15 -3.12 7.48
N TRP A 115 20.10 -4.27 8.16
CA TRP A 115 20.64 -5.52 7.64
C TRP A 115 19.91 -6.00 6.39
N TYR A 116 18.59 -5.90 6.36
CA TYR A 116 17.81 -6.27 5.17
C TYR A 116 18.14 -5.37 3.98
N THR A 117 18.17 -4.06 4.19
CA THR A 117 18.56 -3.09 3.13
C THR A 117 19.95 -3.37 2.60
N LEU A 118 20.91 -3.62 3.50
CA LEU A 118 22.30 -3.98 3.14
C LEU A 118 22.33 -5.26 2.29
N ALA A 119 21.61 -6.28 2.72
CA ALA A 119 21.53 -7.54 1.97
C ALA A 119 20.93 -7.34 0.56
N CYS A 120 19.87 -6.55 0.41
CA CYS A 120 19.28 -6.21 -0.88
C CYS A 120 20.26 -5.46 -1.78
N VAL A 121 20.97 -4.46 -1.23
CA VAL A 121 21.97 -3.67 -1.98
C VAL A 121 23.12 -4.57 -2.42
N LEU A 122 23.66 -5.40 -1.54
CA LEU A 122 24.76 -6.32 -1.87
C LEU A 122 24.34 -7.36 -2.91
N ALA A 123 23.17 -7.99 -2.74
CA ALA A 123 22.67 -8.99 -3.67
C ALA A 123 22.44 -8.40 -5.07
N THR A 124 21.84 -7.20 -5.15
CA THR A 124 21.63 -6.49 -6.42
C THR A 124 22.97 -6.06 -7.02
N GLY A 125 23.87 -5.52 -6.21
CA GLY A 125 25.22 -5.14 -6.67
C GLY A 125 26.01 -6.32 -7.24
N MET A 126 25.98 -7.48 -6.59
CA MET A 126 26.55 -8.71 -7.13
C MET A 126 25.86 -9.14 -8.42
N GLY A 127 24.53 -9.11 -8.48
CA GLY A 127 23.77 -9.43 -9.68
C GLY A 127 24.12 -8.53 -10.86
N LEU A 128 24.38 -7.24 -10.61
CA LEU A 128 24.86 -6.29 -11.62
C LEU A 128 26.29 -6.62 -12.11
N ILE A 129 27.20 -6.92 -11.20
CA ILE A 129 28.60 -7.23 -11.53
C ILE A 129 28.67 -8.51 -12.39
N PHE A 130 27.88 -9.53 -12.06
CA PHE A 130 27.83 -10.79 -12.80
C PHE A 130 26.91 -10.76 -14.03
N GLY A 131 26.28 -9.64 -14.35
CA GLY A 131 25.41 -9.50 -15.52
C GLY A 131 24.09 -10.26 -15.45
N HIS A 132 23.66 -10.68 -14.26
CA HIS A 132 22.39 -11.40 -14.04
C HIS A 132 21.19 -10.46 -13.84
N VAL A 133 21.43 -9.18 -13.59
CA VAL A 133 20.41 -8.17 -13.32
C VAL A 133 20.64 -6.96 -14.20
N GLU A 134 19.57 -6.47 -14.82
CA GLU A 134 19.61 -5.19 -15.54
C GLU A 134 19.76 -4.03 -14.56
N GLY A 135 20.71 -3.11 -14.85
CA GLY A 135 21.13 -2.06 -13.93
C GLY A 135 19.99 -1.21 -13.40
N MET A 136 19.18 -0.65 -14.29
CA MET A 136 18.06 0.21 -13.91
C MET A 136 16.99 -0.56 -13.15
N THR A 137 16.62 -1.72 -13.64
CA THR A 137 15.58 -2.59 -13.01
C THR A 137 15.99 -2.99 -11.59
N GLY A 138 17.24 -3.43 -11.39
CA GLY A 138 17.74 -3.83 -10.07
C GLY A 138 17.73 -2.68 -9.06
N ILE A 139 18.19 -1.49 -9.47
CA ILE A 139 18.20 -0.30 -8.61
C ILE A 139 16.77 0.10 -8.22
N PHE A 140 15.83 0.10 -9.18
CA PHE A 140 14.44 0.44 -8.87
C PHE A 140 13.79 -0.54 -7.88
N PHE A 141 14.07 -1.85 -7.97
CA PHE A 141 13.56 -2.81 -6.98
C PHE A 141 14.11 -2.54 -5.58
N VAL A 142 15.40 -2.21 -5.44
CA VAL A 142 15.98 -1.83 -4.14
C VAL A 142 15.33 -0.56 -3.60
N LEU A 143 15.13 0.45 -4.46
CA LEU A 143 14.45 1.70 -4.07
C LEU A 143 13.02 1.44 -3.57
N LYS A 144 12.27 0.53 -4.22
CA LYS A 144 10.94 0.11 -3.77
C LYS A 144 10.94 -0.49 -2.36
N TYR A 145 11.95 -1.29 -2.00
CA TYR A 145 12.07 -1.79 -0.62
C TYR A 145 12.41 -0.68 0.37
N ILE A 146 13.30 0.25 0.00
CA ILE A 146 13.65 1.41 0.84
C ILE A 146 12.42 2.28 1.09
N GLU A 147 11.54 2.43 0.10
CA GLU A 147 10.28 3.17 0.19
C GLU A 147 9.39 2.68 1.34
N TYR A 148 9.23 1.36 1.52
CA TYR A 148 8.47 0.81 2.66
C TYR A 148 9.08 1.18 4.00
N PHE A 149 10.41 1.23 4.10
CA PHE A 149 11.09 1.65 5.32
C PHE A 149 10.96 3.14 5.58
N VAL A 150 10.97 3.95 4.53
CA VAL A 150 10.69 5.40 4.64
C VAL A 150 9.29 5.63 5.19
N ILE A 151 8.27 4.91 4.68
CA ILE A 151 6.90 4.96 5.20
C ILE A 151 6.88 4.56 6.70
N PHE A 152 7.57 3.48 7.07
CA PHE A 152 7.64 3.04 8.46
C PHE A 152 8.21 4.14 9.38
N PHE A 153 9.33 4.78 9.00
CA PHE A 153 9.92 5.84 9.78
C PHE A 153 9.05 7.11 9.80
N LEU A 154 8.45 7.46 8.67
CA LEU A 154 7.53 8.60 8.58
C LEU A 154 6.34 8.41 9.54
N VAL A 155 5.74 7.24 9.55
CA VAL A 155 4.64 6.89 10.46
C VAL A 155 5.10 6.87 11.91
N SER A 156 6.22 6.20 12.20
CA SER A 156 6.74 6.04 13.58
C SER A 156 7.15 7.36 14.23
N ASN A 157 7.66 8.31 13.44
CA ASN A 157 8.08 9.62 13.94
C ASN A 157 6.92 10.61 14.11
N ASN A 158 5.82 10.45 13.37
CA ASN A 158 4.76 11.44 13.32
C ASN A 158 3.46 11.04 14.03
N ILE A 159 3.36 9.80 14.51
CA ILE A 159 2.21 9.36 15.30
C ILE A 159 2.54 9.47 16.80
N HIS A 160 1.84 10.36 17.49
CA HIS A 160 2.06 10.64 18.92
C HIS A 160 0.85 10.36 19.81
N SER A 161 -0.37 10.23 19.23
CA SER A 161 -1.59 10.06 20.02
C SER A 161 -2.44 8.86 19.58
N ARG A 162 -3.19 8.29 20.53
CA ARG A 162 -4.14 7.20 20.26
C ARG A 162 -5.27 7.65 19.32
N ASP A 163 -5.66 8.93 19.39
CA ASP A 163 -6.70 9.48 18.54
C ASP A 163 -6.24 9.58 17.07
N GLN A 164 -4.97 9.89 16.83
CA GLN A 164 -4.38 9.81 15.49
C GLN A 164 -4.43 8.38 14.95
N ILE A 165 -4.00 7.40 15.74
CA ILE A 165 -4.07 5.98 15.33
C ILE A 165 -5.51 5.60 14.99
N ARG A 166 -6.49 6.00 15.80
CA ARG A 166 -7.89 5.73 15.54
C ARG A 166 -8.35 6.35 14.23
N ARG A 167 -8.01 7.63 13.97
CA ARG A 167 -8.38 8.33 12.71
C ARG A 167 -7.75 7.67 11.50
N PHE A 168 -6.45 7.32 11.55
CA PHE A 168 -5.78 6.63 10.44
C PHE A 168 -6.37 5.23 10.19
N THR A 169 -6.69 4.49 11.26
CA THR A 169 -7.37 3.20 11.13
C THR A 169 -8.74 3.36 10.46
N ILE A 170 -9.50 4.38 10.82
CA ILE A 170 -10.80 4.69 10.16
C ILE A 170 -10.57 5.02 8.69
N ALA A 171 -9.58 5.87 8.35
CA ALA A 171 -9.26 6.21 6.97
C ALA A 171 -8.91 4.95 6.16
N MET A 172 -8.08 4.06 6.70
CA MET A 172 -7.74 2.78 6.06
C MET A 172 -8.98 1.89 5.85
N LEU A 173 -9.89 1.80 6.81
CA LEU A 173 -11.14 1.03 6.68
C LEU A 173 -12.09 1.67 5.66
N VAL A 174 -12.14 3.01 5.57
CA VAL A 174 -12.89 3.74 4.53
C VAL A 174 -12.30 3.46 3.14
N THR A 175 -10.98 3.49 3.00
CA THR A 175 -10.32 3.09 1.74
C THR A 175 -10.67 1.65 1.38
N THR A 176 -10.65 0.72 2.34
CA THR A 176 -11.07 -0.67 2.14
C THR A 176 -12.51 -0.77 1.63
N PHE A 177 -13.42 0.02 2.20
CA PHE A 177 -14.81 0.07 1.77
C PHE A 177 -14.95 0.54 0.32
N ILE A 178 -14.30 1.67 -0.03
CA ILE A 178 -14.32 2.23 -1.39
C ILE A 178 -13.76 1.21 -2.40
N VAL A 179 -12.59 0.67 -2.11
CA VAL A 179 -11.91 -0.28 -2.99
C VAL A 179 -12.73 -1.57 -3.15
N SER A 180 -13.37 -2.05 -2.08
CA SER A 180 -14.24 -3.23 -2.16
C SER A 180 -15.44 -3.00 -3.07
N ILE A 181 -16.06 -1.81 -3.04
CA ILE A 181 -17.17 -1.46 -3.94
C ILE A 181 -16.69 -1.43 -5.40
N VAL A 182 -15.58 -0.73 -5.66
CA VAL A 182 -15.04 -0.64 -7.04
C VAL A 182 -14.66 -2.02 -7.57
N ALA A 183 -14.04 -2.85 -6.72
CA ALA A 183 -13.70 -4.20 -7.07
C ALA A 183 -14.93 -5.08 -7.36
N MET A 184 -16.05 -4.90 -6.64
CA MET A 184 -17.31 -5.59 -6.94
C MET A 184 -17.88 -5.22 -8.31
N VAL A 185 -17.73 -3.97 -8.74
CA VAL A 185 -18.17 -3.51 -10.07
C VAL A 185 -17.34 -4.15 -11.19
N GLN A 186 -16.09 -4.54 -10.92
CA GLN A 186 -15.23 -5.22 -11.89
C GLN A 186 -15.63 -6.70 -12.10
N ILE A 187 -16.24 -7.37 -11.12
CA ILE A 187 -16.55 -8.81 -11.17
C ILE A 187 -17.36 -9.19 -12.44
N PRO A 188 -18.44 -8.48 -12.82
CA PRO A 188 -19.21 -8.80 -14.01
C PRO A 188 -18.45 -8.64 -15.34
N MET A 189 -17.35 -7.86 -15.34
CA MET A 189 -16.52 -7.65 -16.54
C MET A 189 -15.66 -8.87 -16.87
N GLY A 190 -15.59 -9.83 -15.95
CA GLY A 190 -14.77 -11.03 -16.07
C GLY A 190 -13.29 -10.82 -15.71
N GLY A 191 -12.59 -11.94 -15.54
CA GLY A 191 -11.17 -11.89 -15.16
C GLY A 191 -10.91 -11.77 -13.66
N ARG A 192 -9.69 -11.38 -13.30
CA ARG A 192 -9.25 -11.16 -11.92
C ARG A 192 -9.47 -9.72 -11.54
N VAL A 193 -9.98 -9.50 -10.34
CA VAL A 193 -10.23 -8.16 -9.80
C VAL A 193 -8.94 -7.57 -9.25
N SER A 194 -8.68 -6.31 -9.57
CA SER A 194 -7.52 -5.53 -9.11
C SER A 194 -7.94 -4.22 -8.43
N ALA A 195 -6.99 -3.48 -7.89
CA ALA A 195 -7.28 -2.17 -7.32
C ALA A 195 -7.74 -1.17 -8.41
N PRO A 196 -8.51 -0.13 -8.03
CA PRO A 196 -8.90 0.92 -8.96
C PRO A 196 -7.68 1.57 -9.62
N PHE A 197 -7.81 1.94 -10.90
CA PHE A 197 -6.81 2.70 -11.65
C PHE A 197 -5.46 1.98 -11.92
N GLU A 198 -5.37 0.66 -11.74
CA GLU A 198 -4.17 -0.12 -12.06
C GLU A 198 -4.03 -0.49 -13.55
N GLY A 199 -4.80 0.12 -14.45
CA GLY A 199 -4.76 -0.13 -15.89
C GLY A 199 -5.17 -1.56 -16.28
N ASP A 200 -4.89 -1.94 -17.55
CA ASP A 200 -5.32 -3.23 -18.13
C ASP A 200 -4.61 -4.45 -17.51
N GLN A 201 -3.45 -4.25 -16.90
CA GLN A 201 -2.66 -5.33 -16.29
C GLN A 201 -2.72 -5.36 -14.76
N GLY A 202 -3.75 -4.81 -14.15
CA GLY A 202 -3.90 -4.64 -12.71
C GLY A 202 -3.22 -5.70 -11.83
N GLU A 203 -2.95 -5.39 -10.56
CA GLU A 203 -2.27 -6.28 -9.60
C GLU A 203 -3.22 -6.95 -8.60
N PRO A 204 -3.94 -8.00 -8.99
CA PRO A 204 -4.87 -8.70 -8.11
C PRO A 204 -4.24 -9.20 -6.81
N ASN A 205 -2.92 -9.50 -6.83
CA ASN A 205 -2.22 -9.96 -5.64
C ASN A 205 -2.06 -8.84 -4.60
N THR A 206 -1.81 -7.61 -5.05
CA THR A 206 -1.73 -6.42 -4.20
C THR A 206 -3.06 -6.14 -3.53
N LEU A 207 -4.16 -6.14 -4.30
CA LEU A 207 -5.51 -6.00 -3.76
C LEU A 207 -5.84 -7.13 -2.76
N GLY A 208 -5.55 -8.40 -3.10
CA GLY A 208 -5.79 -9.53 -2.22
C GLY A 208 -5.01 -9.43 -0.91
N GLY A 209 -3.74 -9.02 -0.96
CA GLY A 209 -2.92 -8.78 0.23
C GLY A 209 -3.45 -7.64 1.10
N TYR A 210 -3.88 -6.55 0.49
CA TYR A 210 -4.46 -5.40 1.20
C TYR A 210 -5.78 -5.76 1.90
N LEU A 211 -6.68 -6.47 1.20
CA LEU A 211 -7.96 -6.91 1.79
C LEU A 211 -7.74 -7.92 2.92
N LEU A 212 -6.73 -8.78 2.81
CA LEU A 212 -6.34 -9.69 3.88
C LEU A 212 -5.84 -8.94 5.11
N PHE A 213 -4.93 -7.97 4.91
CA PHE A 213 -4.37 -7.16 5.98
C PHE A 213 -5.44 -6.32 6.70
N THR A 214 -6.25 -5.58 5.93
CA THR A 214 -7.31 -4.74 6.50
C THR A 214 -8.42 -5.59 7.13
N GLY A 215 -8.68 -6.78 6.57
CA GLY A 215 -9.56 -7.78 7.16
C GLY A 215 -9.06 -8.29 8.51
N ALA A 216 -7.74 -8.51 8.65
CA ALA A 216 -7.14 -8.87 9.93
C ALA A 216 -7.30 -7.77 10.98
N VAL A 217 -7.06 -6.50 10.59
CA VAL A 217 -7.27 -5.34 11.46
C VAL A 217 -8.74 -5.21 11.87
N ALA A 218 -9.67 -5.27 10.92
CA ALA A 218 -11.10 -5.20 11.19
C ALA A 218 -11.57 -6.36 12.08
N GLY A 219 -11.07 -7.58 11.87
CA GLY A 219 -11.32 -8.74 12.71
C GLY A 219 -10.80 -8.56 14.13
N GLY A 220 -9.59 -8.04 14.30
CA GLY A 220 -9.01 -7.72 15.61
C GLY A 220 -9.83 -6.66 16.36
N LEU A 221 -10.25 -5.61 15.67
CA LEU A 221 -11.14 -4.57 16.23
C LEU A 221 -12.51 -5.15 16.60
N LEU A 222 -13.08 -6.02 15.78
CA LEU A 222 -14.35 -6.69 16.06
C LEU A 222 -14.31 -7.53 17.35
N LEU A 223 -13.16 -8.14 17.64
CA LEU A 223 -12.95 -8.92 18.86
C LEU A 223 -12.71 -8.03 20.10
N SER A 224 -12.13 -6.85 19.92
CA SER A 224 -11.70 -5.96 21.01
C SER A 224 -12.79 -4.95 21.42
N LEU A 225 -13.55 -4.42 20.45
CA LEU A 225 -14.53 -3.37 20.67
C LEU A 225 -15.86 -3.94 21.21
N LYS A 226 -16.48 -3.22 22.14
CA LYS A 226 -17.76 -3.61 22.76
C LYS A 226 -18.98 -2.92 22.11
N GLU A 227 -18.77 -1.81 21.44
CA GLU A 227 -19.83 -0.98 20.87
C GLU A 227 -20.57 -1.70 19.73
N ARG A 228 -21.86 -1.93 19.88
CA ARG A 228 -22.68 -2.72 18.95
C ARG A 228 -22.71 -2.12 17.54
N ARG A 229 -22.80 -0.78 17.42
CA ARG A 229 -22.85 -0.07 16.12
C ARG A 229 -21.55 -0.26 15.34
N VAL A 230 -20.40 -0.02 15.99
CA VAL A 230 -19.08 -0.19 15.35
C VAL A 230 -18.85 -1.63 14.95
N ARG A 231 -19.22 -2.60 15.79
CA ARG A 231 -19.14 -4.03 15.45
C ARG A 231 -20.04 -4.40 14.27
N GLY A 232 -21.22 -3.76 14.15
CA GLY A 232 -22.12 -3.93 13.00
C GLY A 232 -21.44 -3.46 11.71
N LEU A 233 -20.87 -2.26 11.71
CA LEU A 233 -20.14 -1.69 10.57
C LEU A 233 -18.93 -2.54 10.16
N LEU A 234 -18.13 -3.00 11.13
CA LEU A 234 -16.98 -3.87 10.87
C LEU A 234 -17.40 -5.22 10.26
N ARG A 235 -18.49 -5.83 10.73
CA ARG A 235 -19.04 -7.05 10.12
C ARG A 235 -19.51 -6.79 8.70
N GLY A 236 -20.24 -5.69 8.46
CA GLY A 236 -20.67 -5.30 7.11
C GLY A 236 -19.48 -5.11 6.16
N LEU A 237 -18.41 -4.43 6.62
CA LEU A 237 -17.20 -4.24 5.84
C LEU A 237 -16.52 -5.58 5.52
N LEU A 238 -16.37 -6.47 6.51
CA LEU A 238 -15.79 -7.80 6.29
C LEU A 238 -16.61 -8.61 5.28
N MET A 239 -17.94 -8.63 5.42
CA MET A 239 -18.82 -9.31 4.47
C MET A 239 -18.72 -8.74 3.05
N LEU A 240 -18.67 -7.41 2.92
CA LEU A 240 -18.49 -6.74 1.64
C LEU A 240 -17.15 -7.10 0.99
N SER A 241 -16.08 -7.19 1.79
CA SER A 241 -14.72 -7.45 1.30
C SER A 241 -14.46 -8.90 0.92
N ILE A 242 -15.27 -9.87 1.40
CA ILE A 242 -15.09 -11.30 1.09
C ILE A 242 -15.24 -11.56 -0.40
N VAL A 243 -16.24 -10.99 -1.06
CA VAL A 243 -16.53 -11.24 -2.48
C VAL A 243 -15.39 -10.76 -3.37
N PRO A 244 -14.94 -9.48 -3.31
CA PRO A 244 -13.78 -9.03 -4.08
C PRO A 244 -12.49 -9.77 -3.68
N PHE A 245 -12.29 -10.11 -2.41
CA PHE A 245 -11.14 -10.91 -1.98
C PHE A 245 -11.06 -12.24 -2.73
N LEU A 246 -12.18 -12.98 -2.82
CA LEU A 246 -12.24 -14.23 -3.59
C LEU A 246 -12.06 -13.99 -5.09
N ALA A 247 -12.58 -12.88 -5.63
CA ALA A 247 -12.46 -12.54 -7.04
C ALA A 247 -11.04 -12.10 -7.45
N THR A 248 -10.14 -11.77 -6.50
CA THR A 248 -8.72 -11.51 -6.82
C THR A 248 -8.00 -12.73 -7.36
N LEU A 249 -8.46 -13.94 -7.05
CA LEU A 249 -7.81 -15.22 -7.36
C LEU A 249 -6.32 -15.23 -6.96
N SER A 250 -6.00 -14.58 -5.83
CA SER A 250 -4.64 -14.49 -5.30
C SER A 250 -4.33 -15.68 -4.39
N ARG A 251 -3.49 -16.58 -4.87
CA ARG A 251 -3.07 -17.80 -4.12
C ARG A 251 -2.41 -17.46 -2.79
N GLY A 252 -1.50 -16.47 -2.80
CA GLY A 252 -0.80 -16.01 -1.58
C GLY A 252 -1.78 -15.47 -0.53
N SER A 253 -2.77 -14.69 -0.95
CA SER A 253 -3.79 -14.15 -0.04
C SER A 253 -4.70 -15.25 0.51
N TYR A 254 -5.04 -16.26 -0.29
CA TYR A 254 -5.82 -17.39 0.18
C TYR A 254 -5.08 -18.24 1.23
N LEU A 255 -3.78 -18.48 1.03
CA LEU A 255 -2.94 -19.16 2.03
C LEU A 255 -2.75 -18.32 3.30
N GLY A 256 -2.75 -17.01 3.19
CA GLY A 256 -2.68 -16.09 4.33
C GLY A 256 -3.96 -16.06 5.19
N LEU A 257 -5.13 -16.31 4.59
CA LEU A 257 -6.42 -16.22 5.29
C LEU A 257 -6.54 -17.17 6.50
N PRO A 258 -6.24 -18.48 6.40
CA PRO A 258 -6.21 -19.38 7.55
C PRO A 258 -5.26 -18.92 8.65
N ILE A 259 -4.08 -18.43 8.29
CA ILE A 259 -3.06 -17.93 9.23
C ILE A 259 -3.60 -16.74 10.01
N VAL A 260 -4.20 -15.76 9.32
CA VAL A 260 -4.86 -14.62 9.97
C VAL A 260 -5.98 -15.07 10.89
N TYR A 261 -6.83 -15.98 10.44
CA TYR A 261 -7.96 -16.45 11.24
C TYR A 261 -7.51 -17.22 12.50
N ILE A 262 -6.52 -18.11 12.37
CA ILE A 262 -5.90 -18.81 13.50
C ILE A 262 -5.27 -17.81 14.48
N SER A 263 -4.56 -16.80 13.97
CA SER A 263 -3.99 -15.75 14.82
C SER A 263 -5.07 -15.01 15.61
N LEU A 264 -6.21 -14.69 15.00
CA LEU A 264 -7.35 -14.08 15.69
C LEU A 264 -7.95 -15.01 16.76
N ILE A 265 -8.00 -16.33 16.53
CA ILE A 265 -8.43 -17.31 17.54
C ILE A 265 -7.47 -17.32 18.73
N VAL A 266 -6.16 -17.33 18.46
CA VAL A 266 -5.12 -17.35 19.51
C VAL A 266 -5.18 -16.08 20.35
N LEU A 267 -5.33 -14.93 19.71
CA LEU A 267 -5.37 -13.62 20.37
C LEU A 267 -6.69 -13.34 21.11
N LYS A 268 -7.77 -14.06 20.77
CA LYS A 268 -9.06 -13.87 21.42
C LYS A 268 -9.01 -14.25 22.90
N ARG A 269 -9.39 -13.31 23.76
CA ARG A 269 -9.63 -13.56 25.19
C ARG A 269 -11.04 -14.09 25.40
N GLY A 270 -11.19 -15.20 26.11
CA GLY A 270 -12.48 -15.83 26.41
C GLY A 270 -12.79 -17.04 25.54
N ASN A 271 -14.09 -17.37 25.37
CA ASN A 271 -14.52 -18.58 24.68
C ASN A 271 -14.12 -18.54 23.17
N ARG A 272 -13.22 -19.43 22.78
CA ARG A 272 -12.70 -19.57 21.40
C ARG A 272 -13.51 -20.57 20.57
N PHE A 273 -14.31 -21.42 21.23
CA PHE A 273 -15.07 -22.50 20.60
C PHE A 273 -15.87 -22.06 19.36
N PRO A 274 -16.68 -20.96 19.41
CA PRO A 274 -17.44 -20.54 18.23
C PRO A 274 -16.56 -20.17 17.02
N MET A 275 -15.39 -19.60 17.25
CA MET A 275 -14.47 -19.28 16.14
C MET A 275 -13.83 -20.56 15.55
N ILE A 276 -13.46 -21.50 16.41
CA ILE A 276 -12.93 -22.80 15.96
C ILE A 276 -14.00 -23.55 15.16
N ALA A 277 -15.23 -23.61 15.66
CA ALA A 277 -16.35 -24.21 14.95
C ALA A 277 -16.58 -23.53 13.58
N THR A 278 -16.56 -22.19 13.54
CA THR A 278 -16.70 -21.44 12.29
C THR A 278 -15.54 -21.74 11.33
N LEU A 279 -14.30 -21.89 11.79
CA LEU A 279 -13.17 -22.27 10.97
C LEU A 279 -13.36 -23.63 10.32
N ILE A 280 -13.78 -24.63 11.12
CA ILE A 280 -14.04 -25.99 10.63
C ILE A 280 -15.15 -25.97 9.56
N VAL A 281 -16.24 -25.26 9.82
CA VAL A 281 -17.35 -25.11 8.86
C VAL A 281 -16.88 -24.40 7.58
N LEU A 282 -16.08 -23.32 7.69
CA LEU A 282 -15.55 -22.61 6.53
C LEU A 282 -14.60 -23.49 5.70
N ILE A 283 -13.78 -24.30 6.33
CA ILE A 283 -12.91 -25.27 5.62
C ILE A 283 -13.78 -26.31 4.90
N ALA A 284 -14.75 -26.91 5.60
CA ALA A 284 -15.63 -27.92 5.02
C ALA A 284 -16.48 -27.38 3.86
N LEU A 285 -17.10 -26.21 4.03
CA LEU A 285 -17.88 -25.56 2.98
C LEU A 285 -16.98 -25.03 1.85
N GLY A 286 -15.81 -24.50 2.19
CA GLY A 286 -14.85 -23.98 1.22
C GLY A 286 -14.38 -25.08 0.27
N THR A 287 -14.06 -26.26 0.78
CA THR A 287 -13.65 -27.39 -0.06
C THR A 287 -14.80 -27.94 -0.91
N ALA A 288 -16.04 -27.94 -0.39
CA ALA A 288 -17.22 -28.44 -1.10
C ALA A 288 -17.75 -27.46 -2.16
N ALA A 289 -17.83 -26.16 -1.82
CA ALA A 289 -18.45 -25.13 -2.66
C ALA A 289 -17.45 -24.28 -3.46
N MET A 290 -16.17 -24.63 -3.44
CA MET A 290 -15.12 -23.85 -4.13
C MET A 290 -15.35 -23.84 -5.65
N PRO A 291 -15.45 -22.66 -6.31
CA PRO A 291 -15.55 -22.58 -7.76
C PRO A 291 -14.39 -23.27 -8.45
N GLN A 292 -14.62 -23.88 -9.62
CA GLN A 292 -13.58 -24.60 -10.37
C GLN A 292 -12.37 -23.73 -10.67
N THR A 293 -12.59 -22.46 -11.04
CA THR A 293 -11.52 -21.47 -11.28
C THR A 293 -10.58 -21.27 -10.08
N VAL A 294 -11.09 -21.38 -8.86
CA VAL A 294 -10.29 -21.29 -7.62
C VAL A 294 -9.57 -22.61 -7.36
N LYS A 295 -10.25 -23.75 -7.57
CA LYS A 295 -9.64 -25.08 -7.46
C LYS A 295 -8.47 -25.25 -8.42
N ASP A 296 -8.66 -24.90 -9.68
CA ASP A 296 -7.63 -24.99 -10.72
C ASP A 296 -6.43 -24.10 -10.37
N ARG A 297 -6.69 -22.91 -9.81
CA ARG A 297 -5.64 -21.99 -9.37
C ARG A 297 -4.80 -22.54 -8.20
N ILE A 298 -5.42 -23.26 -7.27
CA ILE A 298 -4.72 -23.89 -6.12
C ILE A 298 -3.95 -25.11 -6.61
N LEU A 299 -4.57 -25.98 -7.39
CA LEU A 299 -3.96 -27.19 -7.93
C LEU A 299 -2.77 -26.90 -8.87
N TYR A 300 -2.81 -25.80 -9.60
CA TYR A 300 -1.67 -25.35 -10.44
C TYR A 300 -0.41 -25.03 -9.62
N THR A 301 -0.50 -24.99 -8.29
CA THR A 301 0.63 -24.63 -7.41
C THR A 301 1.41 -25.88 -6.96
N PHE A 302 0.80 -27.04 -7.01
CA PHE A 302 1.35 -28.34 -6.65
C PHE A 302 1.44 -29.27 -7.87
#